data_bee89bc2350d3553e4398b277c5ca836
#
_entry.id   bee89bc2350d3553e4398b277c5ca836
#
_cell.length_a   1.000
_cell.length_b   1.000
_cell.length_c   1.000
_cell.angle_alpha   90.00
_cell.angle_beta   90.00
_cell.angle_gamma   90.00
#
_symmetry.space_group_name_H-M   'P 1'
#
loop_
_entity.id
_entity.type
_entity.pdbx_description
1 polymer ?
#
loop_
_entity_poly.entity_id
_entity_poly.type
_entity_poly.pdbx_seq_one_letter_code
_entity_poly.pdbx_strand_id
1 'polypeptide(L)'
;MLRCARNESLNAIVIPSESPRRPNNPNPMMSVSDKAAALALTPVSRETETRLDRYVDLLREWQAKTNLVAPSTLPNLWTRHISDSLQLLSLAPSAKTWVDLGSGGGFPGVVLACALAETRGAYIQLVERNAKKAAFLREALRVTGSAGTVHLADIGDIVERIADPVDCVTARALAPLHQLIGFAEPLVGKGAKALFLKGQDVEAELTEATKYWNIRPQLHSSRTGGQGWIVQLDRIERRNASAKADGSRA
;
A
#
# COMPACT_ATOMS: atom_id res chain seq x y z
N MET A 1 50.95 -65.74 52.26
CA MET A 1 51.66 -66.56 51.24
C MET A 1 51.24 -66.07 49.88
N LEU A 2 52.23 -65.51 49.13
CA LEU A 2 52.62 -65.82 47.75
C LEU A 2 51.52 -65.62 46.68
N ARG A 3 51.74 -64.88 45.79
CA ARG A 3 52.56 -64.42 44.64
C ARG A 3 51.61 -64.01 43.51
N CYS A 4 51.86 -62.94 42.97
CA CYS A 4 52.70 -62.55 41.84
C CYS A 4 52.15 -62.83 40.44
N ALA A 5 52.11 -61.81 39.70
CA ALA A 5 52.52 -61.51 38.33
C ALA A 5 51.44 -61.77 37.25
N ARG A 6 51.33 -61.05 36.23
CA ARG A 6 52.12 -60.24 35.28
C ARG A 6 51.16 -59.61 34.30
N ASN A 7 51.21 -58.44 34.14
CA ASN A 7 51.44 -57.58 32.98
C ASN A 7 51.43 -58.29 31.61
N GLU A 8 50.50 -57.95 30.76
CA GLU A 8 50.72 -57.90 29.34
C GLU A 8 49.89 -56.80 28.68
N SER A 9 50.62 -55.89 28.11
CA SER A 9 50.14 -54.76 27.33
C SER A 9 49.55 -55.21 26.02
N LEU A 10 48.34 -54.85 25.72
CA LEU A 10 47.80 -54.90 24.37
C LEU A 10 47.53 -53.47 23.88
N ASN A 11 48.38 -53.05 22.94
CA ASN A 11 48.23 -51.82 22.15
C ASN A 11 46.88 -51.82 21.46
N ALA A 12 45.99 -50.89 21.88
CA ALA A 12 44.80 -50.56 21.12
C ALA A 12 45.17 -49.50 20.07
N ILE A 13 45.09 -49.89 18.83
CA ILE A 13 45.22 -49.05 17.65
C ILE A 13 44.07 -48.06 17.65
N VAL A 14 44.37 -46.76 17.87
CA VAL A 14 43.42 -45.66 17.70
C VAL A 14 43.26 -45.42 16.20
N ILE A 15 42.12 -45.79 15.64
CA ILE A 15 41.71 -45.43 14.30
C ILE A 15 41.07 -44.05 14.40
N PRO A 16 41.59 -42.99 13.71
CA PRO A 16 40.90 -41.71 13.62
C PRO A 16 39.64 -41.85 12.76
N SER A 17 38.47 -41.67 13.36
CA SER A 17 37.24 -41.51 12.59
C SER A 17 37.23 -40.15 11.90
N GLU A 18 37.71 -40.09 10.68
CA GLU A 18 37.42 -38.98 9.78
C GLU A 18 35.94 -39.08 9.36
N SER A 19 35.10 -38.25 9.97
CA SER A 19 33.76 -37.98 9.45
C SER A 19 33.89 -37.28 8.10
N PRO A 20 33.19 -37.71 7.04
CA PRO A 20 33.23 -37.03 5.77
C PRO A 20 32.70 -35.59 5.94
N ARG A 21 33.54 -34.60 5.65
CA ARG A 21 33.17 -33.19 5.54
C ARG A 21 32.08 -33.12 4.48
N ARG A 22 30.85 -32.78 4.89
CA ARG A 22 29.79 -32.37 3.98
C ARG A 22 30.32 -31.21 3.16
N PRO A 23 30.20 -31.20 1.84
CA PRO A 23 30.55 -30.03 1.06
C PRO A 23 29.60 -28.90 1.48
N ASN A 24 30.19 -27.81 2.05
CA ASN A 24 29.55 -26.54 2.18
C ASN A 24 29.22 -26.06 0.76
N ASN A 25 28.01 -26.28 0.32
CA ASN A 25 27.45 -25.58 -0.82
C ASN A 25 26.44 -24.55 -0.30
N PRO A 26 26.84 -23.31 -0.02
CA PRO A 26 25.93 -22.21 -0.06
C PRO A 26 25.92 -21.75 -1.51
N ASN A 27 25.05 -22.35 -2.33
CA ASN A 27 24.53 -21.58 -3.43
C ASN A 27 23.63 -20.53 -2.77
N PRO A 28 24.04 -19.26 -2.62
CA PRO A 28 23.14 -18.23 -2.18
C PRO A 28 22.15 -18.09 -3.34
N MET A 29 20.96 -18.64 -3.19
CA MET A 29 19.80 -18.12 -3.92
C MET A 29 19.88 -16.62 -3.69
N MET A 30 20.28 -15.87 -4.73
CA MET A 30 20.30 -14.41 -4.70
C MET A 30 18.89 -14.01 -4.30
N SER A 31 18.71 -13.52 -3.08
CA SER A 31 17.41 -13.04 -2.62
C SER A 31 17.03 -11.91 -3.58
N VAL A 32 15.94 -12.09 -4.29
CA VAL A 32 15.40 -11.07 -5.18
C VAL A 32 15.16 -9.82 -4.32
N SER A 33 15.72 -8.67 -4.74
CA SER A 33 15.51 -7.43 -3.98
C SER A 33 14.02 -7.09 -3.94
N ASP A 34 13.56 -6.45 -2.86
CA ASP A 34 12.17 -6.00 -2.71
C ASP A 34 11.70 -5.18 -3.93
N LYS A 35 12.57 -4.31 -4.46
CA LYS A 35 12.29 -3.56 -5.68
C LYS A 35 12.07 -4.46 -6.89
N ALA A 36 12.95 -5.44 -7.11
CA ALA A 36 12.83 -6.35 -8.26
C ALA A 36 11.56 -7.21 -8.14
N ALA A 37 11.21 -7.68 -6.93
CA ALA A 37 9.96 -8.40 -6.68
C ALA A 37 8.73 -7.54 -6.98
N ALA A 38 8.73 -6.29 -6.53
CA ALA A 38 7.64 -5.34 -6.76
C ALA A 38 7.44 -5.04 -8.26
N LEU A 39 8.53 -4.79 -8.99
CA LEU A 39 8.48 -4.49 -10.42
C LEU A 39 8.10 -5.71 -11.27
N ALA A 40 8.35 -6.93 -10.79
CA ALA A 40 7.84 -8.15 -11.43
C ALA A 40 6.31 -8.27 -11.31
N LEU A 41 5.72 -7.80 -10.19
CA LEU A 41 4.27 -7.80 -9.97
C LEU A 41 3.55 -6.67 -10.72
N THR A 42 4.20 -5.51 -10.80
CA THR A 42 3.65 -4.29 -11.41
C THR A 42 4.73 -3.61 -12.27
N PRO A 43 4.98 -4.11 -13.49
CA PRO A 43 5.98 -3.55 -14.39
C PRO A 43 5.66 -2.10 -14.77
N VAL A 44 6.68 -1.25 -14.85
CA VAL A 44 6.60 0.15 -15.25
C VAL A 44 7.68 0.51 -16.26
N SER A 45 7.58 1.68 -16.90
CA SER A 45 8.63 2.20 -17.77
C SER A 45 9.89 2.58 -16.98
N ARG A 46 11.04 2.73 -17.65
CA ARG A 46 12.29 3.19 -17.02
C ARG A 46 12.16 4.61 -16.45
N GLU A 47 11.40 5.45 -17.12
CA GLU A 47 11.12 6.82 -16.69
C GLU A 47 10.32 6.83 -15.39
N THR A 48 9.29 6.00 -15.31
CA THR A 48 8.50 5.81 -14.08
C THR A 48 9.36 5.22 -12.97
N GLU A 49 10.15 4.19 -13.26
CA GLU A 49 11.06 3.61 -12.27
C GLU A 49 12.02 4.66 -11.71
N THR A 50 12.64 5.48 -12.57
CA THR A 50 13.53 6.56 -12.15
C THR A 50 12.83 7.59 -11.25
N ARG A 51 11.57 7.93 -11.53
CA ARG A 51 10.78 8.83 -10.66
C ARG A 51 10.50 8.18 -9.31
N LEU A 52 10.14 6.91 -9.32
CA LEU A 52 9.89 6.15 -8.08
C LEU A 52 11.15 6.02 -7.22
N ASP A 53 12.34 5.82 -7.82
CA ASP A 53 13.62 5.82 -7.09
C ASP A 53 13.83 7.16 -6.37
N ARG A 54 13.70 8.29 -7.08
CA ARG A 54 13.81 9.63 -6.48
C ARG A 54 12.84 9.85 -5.34
N TYR A 55 11.61 9.38 -5.50
CA TYR A 55 10.58 9.47 -4.46
C TYR A 55 10.96 8.63 -3.23
N VAL A 56 11.43 7.40 -3.44
CA VAL A 56 11.85 6.50 -2.34
C VAL A 56 13.04 7.06 -1.59
N ASP A 57 14.03 7.64 -2.28
CA ASP A 57 15.20 8.26 -1.65
C ASP A 57 14.76 9.46 -0.80
N LEU A 58 13.93 10.35 -1.34
CA LEU A 58 13.35 11.47 -0.58
C LEU A 58 12.55 10.97 0.65
N LEU A 59 11.74 9.92 0.47
CA LEU A 59 10.97 9.36 1.58
C LEU A 59 11.89 8.87 2.71
N ARG A 60 12.99 8.18 2.38
CA ARG A 60 13.95 7.70 3.38
C ARG A 60 14.63 8.85 4.15
N GLU A 61 14.97 9.94 3.45
CA GLU A 61 15.54 11.13 4.08
C GLU A 61 14.55 11.77 5.06
N TRP A 62 13.29 11.92 4.66
CA TRP A 62 12.26 12.55 5.48
C TRP A 62 11.77 11.65 6.62
N GLN A 63 11.78 10.33 6.41
CA GLN A 63 11.35 9.34 7.42
C GLN A 63 12.10 9.50 8.75
N ALA A 64 13.38 9.93 8.71
CA ALA A 64 14.19 10.16 9.91
C ALA A 64 13.61 11.28 10.80
N LYS A 65 12.84 12.21 10.25
CA LYS A 65 12.30 13.40 10.94
C LYS A 65 10.76 13.43 10.99
N THR A 66 10.12 12.69 10.09
CA THR A 66 8.67 12.69 9.94
C THR A 66 8.20 11.26 9.70
N ASN A 67 7.37 10.72 10.58
CA ASN A 67 6.86 9.37 10.46
C ASN A 67 5.89 9.28 9.27
N LEU A 68 6.42 8.95 8.09
CA LEU A 68 5.68 8.85 6.82
C LEU A 68 5.05 7.47 6.64
N VAL A 69 5.81 6.42 6.99
CA VAL A 69 5.38 5.02 6.97
C VAL A 69 5.78 4.31 8.27
N ALA A 70 5.12 3.21 8.58
CA ALA A 70 5.51 2.39 9.73
C ALA A 70 6.94 1.84 9.52
N PRO A 71 7.86 1.98 10.49
CA PRO A 71 9.24 1.52 10.34
C PRO A 71 9.36 0.05 9.95
N SER A 72 8.45 -0.80 10.40
CA SER A 72 8.39 -2.23 10.06
C SER A 72 8.14 -2.51 8.58
N THR A 73 7.61 -1.53 7.81
CA THR A 73 7.35 -1.69 6.39
C THR A 73 8.48 -1.21 5.48
N LEU A 74 9.49 -0.52 6.04
CA LEU A 74 10.63 0.00 5.26
C LEU A 74 11.44 -1.07 4.50
N PRO A 75 11.68 -2.28 5.07
CA PRO A 75 12.38 -3.34 4.34
C PRO A 75 11.64 -3.82 3.09
N ASN A 76 10.31 -3.71 3.08
CA ASN A 76 9.43 -4.16 2.01
C ASN A 76 8.67 -2.98 1.38
N LEU A 77 9.33 -1.82 1.27
CA LEU A 77 8.69 -0.57 0.83
C LEU A 77 8.13 -0.69 -0.59
N TRP A 78 8.86 -1.34 -1.47
CA TRP A 78 8.47 -1.47 -2.87
C TRP A 78 7.28 -2.42 -3.05
N THR A 79 7.28 -3.59 -2.42
CA THR A 79 6.15 -4.51 -2.51
C THR A 79 4.93 -3.98 -1.75
N ARG A 80 5.12 -3.56 -0.49
CA ARG A 80 4.02 -3.17 0.41
C ARG A 80 3.38 -1.83 0.09
N HIS A 81 4.10 -0.91 -0.58
CA HIS A 81 3.60 0.44 -0.83
C HIS A 81 3.60 0.81 -2.31
N ILE A 82 4.72 0.63 -3.02
CA ILE A 82 4.81 1.00 -4.45
C ILE A 82 3.92 0.09 -5.30
N SER A 83 4.14 -1.23 -5.23
CA SER A 83 3.37 -2.18 -6.04
C SER A 83 1.88 -2.19 -5.67
N ASP A 84 1.56 -2.09 -4.36
CA ASP A 84 0.16 -1.93 -3.91
C ASP A 84 -0.53 -0.71 -4.51
N SER A 85 0.20 0.38 -4.70
CA SER A 85 -0.33 1.60 -5.31
C SER A 85 -0.48 1.47 -6.82
N LEU A 86 0.53 0.91 -7.50
CA LEU A 86 0.55 0.77 -8.96
C LEU A 86 -0.58 -0.12 -9.50
N GLN A 87 -0.98 -1.15 -8.76
CA GLN A 87 -2.05 -2.05 -9.20
C GLN A 87 -3.39 -1.34 -9.41
N LEU A 88 -3.62 -0.17 -8.80
CA LEU A 88 -4.84 0.63 -8.98
C LEU A 88 -5.02 1.08 -10.42
N LEU A 89 -3.94 1.30 -11.17
CA LEU A 89 -3.98 1.70 -12.58
C LEU A 89 -4.69 0.66 -13.44
N SER A 90 -4.56 -0.63 -13.14
CA SER A 90 -5.25 -1.70 -13.88
C SER A 90 -6.76 -1.73 -13.65
N LEU A 91 -7.25 -1.15 -12.54
CA LEU A 91 -8.68 -1.07 -12.21
C LEU A 91 -9.35 0.20 -12.79
N ALA A 92 -8.53 1.17 -13.21
CA ALA A 92 -9.00 2.41 -13.83
C ALA A 92 -8.05 2.86 -14.95
N PRO A 93 -7.91 2.07 -16.05
CA PRO A 93 -6.88 2.27 -17.06
C PRO A 93 -7.05 3.57 -17.87
N SER A 94 -8.25 4.14 -17.93
CA SER A 94 -8.53 5.41 -18.62
C SER A 94 -8.47 6.63 -17.72
N ALA A 95 -8.35 6.45 -16.38
CA ALA A 95 -8.37 7.53 -15.41
C ALA A 95 -7.10 8.39 -15.50
N LYS A 96 -7.27 9.69 -15.56
CA LYS A 96 -6.20 10.68 -15.61
C LYS A 96 -6.20 11.60 -14.38
N THR A 97 -7.38 11.92 -13.88
CA THR A 97 -7.54 12.84 -12.75
C THR A 97 -7.88 12.07 -11.47
N TRP A 98 -7.00 12.15 -10.48
CA TRP A 98 -7.09 11.38 -9.26
C TRP A 98 -7.09 12.28 -8.03
N VAL A 99 -7.85 11.88 -7.03
CA VAL A 99 -7.81 12.48 -5.68
C VAL A 99 -7.37 11.42 -4.70
N ASP A 100 -6.34 11.70 -3.92
CA ASP A 100 -5.88 10.81 -2.85
C ASP A 100 -6.18 11.43 -1.49
N LEU A 101 -7.07 10.81 -0.75
CA LEU A 101 -7.57 11.29 0.54
C LEU A 101 -6.67 10.82 1.68
N GLY A 102 -6.12 11.77 2.43
CA GLY A 102 -5.20 11.47 3.53
C GLY A 102 -3.88 10.91 3.04
N SER A 103 -3.27 11.56 2.07
CA SER A 103 -2.11 11.05 1.30
C SER A 103 -0.90 10.66 2.14
N GLY A 104 -0.71 11.21 3.33
CA GLY A 104 0.31 10.80 4.31
C GLY A 104 1.73 10.79 3.74
N GLY A 105 2.31 9.60 3.63
CA GLY A 105 3.60 9.37 2.99
C GLY A 105 3.56 9.35 1.46
N GLY A 106 2.41 9.66 0.81
CA GLY A 106 2.27 9.71 -0.65
C GLY A 106 1.80 8.40 -1.29
N PHE A 107 1.18 7.51 -0.51
CA PHE A 107 0.65 6.24 -0.99
C PHE A 107 -0.88 6.19 -0.93
N PRO A 108 -1.57 6.00 -2.05
CA PRO A 108 -1.05 5.72 -3.39
C PRO A 108 -0.70 6.96 -4.22
N GLY A 109 -1.08 8.18 -3.84
CA GLY A 109 -1.15 9.36 -4.67
C GLY A 109 0.15 9.73 -5.40
N VAL A 110 1.31 9.83 -4.72
CA VAL A 110 2.59 10.17 -5.37
C VAL A 110 3.06 9.06 -6.31
N VAL A 111 2.81 7.80 -5.96
CA VAL A 111 3.15 6.66 -6.83
C VAL A 111 2.35 6.72 -8.15
N LEU A 112 1.06 7.01 -8.06
CA LEU A 112 0.19 7.22 -9.24
C LEU A 112 0.65 8.43 -10.05
N ALA A 113 1.04 9.54 -9.38
CA ALA A 113 1.58 10.71 -10.04
C ALA A 113 2.85 10.40 -10.84
N CYS A 114 3.77 9.59 -10.28
CA CYS A 114 4.98 9.13 -10.97
C CYS A 114 4.64 8.27 -12.20
N ALA A 115 3.71 7.34 -12.06
CA ALA A 115 3.33 6.42 -13.13
C ALA A 115 2.59 7.12 -14.29
N LEU A 116 1.82 8.15 -13.98
CA LEU A 116 1.03 8.90 -14.94
C LEU A 116 1.73 10.17 -15.47
N ALA A 117 2.98 10.44 -15.05
CA ALA A 117 3.67 11.69 -15.38
C ALA A 117 3.82 11.98 -16.86
N GLU A 118 3.85 10.96 -17.73
CA GLU A 118 3.92 11.10 -19.18
C GLU A 118 2.56 11.03 -19.87
N THR A 119 1.49 10.79 -19.10
CA THR A 119 0.13 10.73 -19.64
C THR A 119 -0.42 12.15 -19.78
N ARG A 120 -0.67 12.56 -21.03
CA ARG A 120 -1.20 13.90 -21.30
C ARG A 120 -2.53 14.14 -20.59
N GLY A 121 -2.58 15.19 -19.77
CA GLY A 121 -3.75 15.59 -18.97
C GLY A 121 -3.91 14.82 -17.66
N ALA A 122 -2.94 13.97 -17.28
CA ALA A 122 -2.95 13.36 -15.96
C ALA A 122 -2.63 14.38 -14.86
N TYR A 123 -3.37 14.31 -13.76
CA TYR A 123 -3.25 15.24 -12.64
C TYR A 123 -3.68 14.59 -11.33
N ILE A 124 -2.86 14.75 -10.29
CA ILE A 124 -3.13 14.14 -8.98
C ILE A 124 -3.38 15.25 -7.93
N GLN A 125 -4.46 15.14 -7.19
CA GLN A 125 -4.76 16.00 -6.06
C GLN A 125 -4.55 15.24 -4.77
N LEU A 126 -3.63 15.68 -3.93
CA LEU A 126 -3.26 15.05 -2.68
C LEU A 126 -3.86 15.85 -1.52
N VAL A 127 -4.71 15.23 -0.71
CA VAL A 127 -5.32 15.88 0.46
C VAL A 127 -4.62 15.40 1.72
N GLU A 128 -4.03 16.32 2.48
CA GLU A 128 -3.31 16.00 3.72
C GLU A 128 -3.46 17.16 4.73
N ARG A 129 -3.88 16.86 5.95
CA ARG A 129 -4.08 17.88 7.01
C ARG A 129 -2.81 18.21 7.80
N ASN A 130 -1.83 17.31 7.80
CA ASN A 130 -0.58 17.53 8.52
C ASN A 130 0.38 18.37 7.67
N ALA A 131 0.75 19.55 8.16
CA ALA A 131 1.59 20.49 7.43
C ALA A 131 2.99 19.93 7.05
N LYS A 132 3.61 19.11 7.92
CA LYS A 132 4.91 18.49 7.64
C LYS A 132 4.79 17.46 6.52
N LYS A 133 3.75 16.62 6.55
CA LYS A 133 3.47 15.65 5.48
C LYS A 133 3.10 16.35 4.17
N ALA A 134 2.30 17.41 4.22
CA ALA A 134 1.98 18.20 3.04
C ALA A 134 3.22 18.86 2.41
N ALA A 135 4.17 19.33 3.23
CA ALA A 135 5.46 19.84 2.74
C ALA A 135 6.27 18.73 2.05
N PHE A 136 6.34 17.55 2.64
CA PHE A 136 6.95 16.37 2.02
C PHE A 136 6.30 16.04 0.67
N LEU A 137 4.97 15.99 0.59
CA LEU A 137 4.25 15.67 -0.64
C LEU A 137 4.53 16.67 -1.76
N ARG A 138 4.61 17.98 -1.44
CA ARG A 138 4.98 19.01 -2.43
C ARG A 138 6.39 18.78 -2.96
N GLU A 139 7.33 18.46 -2.08
CA GLU A 139 8.69 18.15 -2.46
C GLU A 139 8.77 16.86 -3.29
N ALA A 140 7.98 15.83 -2.93
CA ALA A 140 7.90 14.59 -3.69
C ALA A 140 7.39 14.83 -5.13
N LEU A 141 6.34 15.61 -5.33
CA LEU A 141 5.88 15.99 -6.66
C LEU A 141 6.95 16.77 -7.43
N ARG A 142 7.66 17.70 -6.77
CA ARG A 142 8.72 18.50 -7.39
C ARG A 142 9.89 17.66 -7.87
N VAL A 143 10.45 16.78 -7.03
CA VAL A 143 11.64 15.98 -7.38
C VAL A 143 11.35 14.90 -8.41
N THR A 144 10.11 14.42 -8.46
CA THR A 144 9.67 13.45 -9.46
C THR A 144 9.22 14.09 -10.77
N GLY A 145 9.02 15.42 -10.80
CA GLY A 145 8.47 16.12 -11.95
C GLY A 145 7.04 15.69 -12.29
N SER A 146 6.27 15.26 -11.30
CA SER A 146 4.91 14.77 -11.47
C SER A 146 3.89 15.89 -11.32
N ALA A 147 2.86 15.89 -12.17
CA ALA A 147 1.80 16.91 -12.14
C ALA A 147 0.81 16.65 -11.01
N GLY A 148 0.59 17.64 -10.16
CA GLY A 148 -0.37 17.53 -9.06
C GLY A 148 -0.37 18.73 -8.14
N THR A 149 -1.37 18.74 -7.24
CA THR A 149 -1.53 19.76 -6.18
C THR A 149 -1.65 19.08 -4.82
N VAL A 150 -1.10 19.72 -3.79
CA VAL A 150 -1.25 19.30 -2.39
C VAL A 150 -2.14 20.28 -1.66
N HIS A 151 -3.30 19.82 -1.25
CA HIS A 151 -4.25 20.55 -0.41
C HIS A 151 -3.90 20.29 1.07
N LEU A 152 -3.44 21.34 1.75
CA LEU A 152 -3.28 21.33 3.21
C LEU A 152 -4.63 21.65 3.84
N ALA A 153 -5.47 20.63 4.06
CA ALA A 153 -6.83 20.79 4.55
C ALA A 153 -7.36 19.50 5.16
N ASP A 154 -8.41 19.60 5.96
CA ASP A 154 -9.24 18.44 6.27
C ASP A 154 -10.08 18.04 5.05
N ILE A 155 -10.32 16.73 4.92
CA ILE A 155 -11.00 16.17 3.73
C ILE A 155 -12.42 16.74 3.62
N GLY A 156 -13.16 16.83 4.74
CA GLY A 156 -14.53 17.36 4.76
C GLY A 156 -14.62 18.79 4.26
N ASP A 157 -13.57 19.61 4.46
CA ASP A 157 -13.57 21.02 4.08
C ASP A 157 -13.27 21.23 2.59
N ILE A 158 -12.56 20.29 1.96
CA ILE A 158 -12.02 20.48 0.61
C ILE A 158 -12.71 19.62 -0.46
N VAL A 159 -13.23 18.43 -0.11
CA VAL A 159 -13.68 17.45 -1.10
C VAL A 159 -14.74 17.97 -2.06
N GLU A 160 -15.67 18.80 -1.55
CA GLU A 160 -16.72 19.41 -2.38
C GLU A 160 -16.21 20.55 -3.28
N ARG A 161 -15.02 21.11 -2.94
CA ARG A 161 -14.37 22.22 -3.68
C ARG A 161 -13.32 21.73 -4.65
N ILE A 162 -13.04 20.43 -4.66
CA ILE A 162 -12.11 19.84 -5.63
C ILE A 162 -12.69 20.03 -7.02
N ALA A 163 -11.85 20.62 -7.89
CA ALA A 163 -12.25 20.92 -9.27
C ALA A 163 -12.54 19.63 -10.06
N ASP A 164 -13.63 19.63 -10.79
CA ASP A 164 -14.02 18.57 -11.71
C ASP A 164 -13.27 18.73 -13.07
N PRO A 165 -13.13 17.63 -13.84
CA PRO A 165 -13.56 16.26 -13.54
C PRO A 165 -12.55 15.51 -12.68
N VAL A 166 -13.05 14.59 -11.83
CA VAL A 166 -12.26 13.59 -11.11
C VAL A 166 -12.66 12.21 -11.61
N ASP A 167 -11.68 11.44 -12.09
CA ASP A 167 -11.93 10.07 -12.59
C ASP A 167 -11.89 9.05 -11.45
N CYS A 168 -10.97 9.22 -10.50
CA CYS A 168 -10.81 8.31 -9.38
C CYS A 168 -10.52 9.02 -8.05
N VAL A 169 -11.06 8.46 -6.97
CA VAL A 169 -10.71 8.82 -5.62
C VAL A 169 -10.11 7.62 -4.89
N THR A 170 -9.00 7.84 -4.20
CA THR A 170 -8.26 6.80 -3.47
C THR A 170 -8.09 7.16 -2.01
N ALA A 171 -7.91 6.15 -1.19
CA ALA A 171 -7.46 6.28 0.19
C ALA A 171 -6.75 5.01 0.64
N ARG A 172 -5.79 5.16 1.56
CA ARG A 172 -5.08 4.06 2.21
C ARG A 172 -4.83 4.36 3.69
N ALA A 173 -5.13 3.40 4.58
CA ALA A 173 -4.85 3.48 6.02
C ALA A 173 -5.29 4.80 6.69
N LEU A 174 -6.36 5.41 6.19
CA LEU A 174 -6.85 6.71 6.65
C LEU A 174 -7.91 6.57 7.75
N ALA A 175 -8.96 5.77 7.49
CA ALA A 175 -10.13 5.65 8.35
C ALA A 175 -10.88 4.32 8.08
N PRO A 176 -11.84 3.93 8.94
CA PRO A 176 -12.77 2.84 8.64
C PRO A 176 -13.54 3.08 7.34
N LEU A 177 -13.91 1.99 6.64
CA LEU A 177 -14.50 2.06 5.31
C LEU A 177 -15.76 2.92 5.24
N HIS A 178 -16.65 2.84 6.23
CA HIS A 178 -17.89 3.64 6.24
C HIS A 178 -17.62 5.16 6.24
N GLN A 179 -16.52 5.60 6.87
CA GLN A 179 -16.09 7.00 6.86
C GLN A 179 -15.44 7.38 5.52
N LEU A 180 -14.59 6.49 4.96
CA LEU A 180 -13.98 6.71 3.64
C LEU A 180 -15.05 6.89 2.56
N ILE A 181 -16.10 6.07 2.61
CA ILE A 181 -17.25 6.19 1.71
C ILE A 181 -17.90 7.58 1.84
N GLY A 182 -18.09 8.06 3.08
CA GLY A 182 -18.64 9.40 3.31
C GLY A 182 -17.78 10.53 2.78
N PHE A 183 -16.46 10.40 2.86
CA PHE A 183 -15.55 11.38 2.26
C PHE A 183 -15.54 11.35 0.73
N ALA A 184 -15.70 10.17 0.13
CA ALA A 184 -15.65 10.00 -1.32
C ALA A 184 -17.01 10.24 -2.00
N GLU A 185 -18.12 10.18 -1.27
CA GLU A 185 -19.48 10.28 -1.79
C GLU A 185 -19.69 11.48 -2.72
N PRO A 186 -19.25 12.73 -2.39
CA PRO A 186 -19.42 13.88 -3.26
C PRO A 186 -18.71 13.73 -4.62
N LEU A 187 -17.56 13.05 -4.67
CA LEU A 187 -16.81 12.81 -5.90
C LEU A 187 -17.41 11.65 -6.71
N VAL A 188 -17.79 10.57 -6.02
CA VAL A 188 -18.43 9.41 -6.67
C VAL A 188 -19.81 9.78 -7.21
N GLY A 189 -20.56 10.64 -6.51
CA GLY A 189 -21.82 11.19 -6.98
C GLY A 189 -21.70 12.00 -8.28
N LYS A 190 -20.51 12.54 -8.59
CA LYS A 190 -20.17 13.24 -9.83
C LYS A 190 -19.57 12.32 -10.90
N GLY A 191 -19.44 11.02 -10.64
CA GLY A 191 -18.98 10.01 -11.59
C GLY A 191 -17.58 9.46 -11.36
N ALA A 192 -16.88 9.88 -10.29
CA ALA A 192 -15.58 9.30 -9.94
C ALA A 192 -15.74 7.85 -9.46
N LYS A 193 -14.73 7.02 -9.73
CA LYS A 193 -14.59 5.68 -9.16
C LYS A 193 -13.83 5.75 -7.83
N ALA A 194 -14.32 5.12 -6.77
CA ALA A 194 -13.56 4.98 -5.53
C ALA A 194 -12.76 3.68 -5.51
N LEU A 195 -11.47 3.76 -5.13
CA LEU A 195 -10.55 2.63 -4.99
C LEU A 195 -9.83 2.73 -3.64
N PHE A 196 -10.30 1.97 -2.65
CA PHE A 196 -9.76 2.01 -1.30
C PHE A 196 -8.89 0.78 -1.00
N LEU A 197 -7.63 1.01 -0.61
CA LEU A 197 -6.74 -0.06 -0.16
C LEU A 197 -7.04 -0.38 1.30
N LYS A 198 -7.46 -1.61 1.55
CA LYS A 198 -7.86 -2.12 2.87
C LYS A 198 -7.06 -3.36 3.27
N GLY A 199 -7.05 -3.66 4.57
CA GLY A 199 -6.42 -4.85 5.12
C GLY A 199 -7.35 -6.07 5.13
N GLN A 200 -6.99 -7.05 5.97
CA GLN A 200 -7.70 -8.32 6.10
C GLN A 200 -9.14 -8.20 6.60
N ASP A 201 -9.45 -7.17 7.38
CA ASP A 201 -10.76 -7.01 8.04
C ASP A 201 -11.83 -6.38 7.11
N VAL A 202 -11.61 -6.43 5.79
CA VAL A 202 -12.46 -5.77 4.79
C VAL A 202 -13.93 -6.21 4.87
N GLU A 203 -14.20 -7.49 5.15
CA GLU A 203 -15.58 -8.01 5.24
C GLU A 203 -16.33 -7.43 6.43
N ALA A 204 -15.68 -7.31 7.60
CA ALA A 204 -16.25 -6.67 8.77
C ALA A 204 -16.50 -5.18 8.52
N GLU A 205 -15.57 -4.49 7.87
CA GLU A 205 -15.72 -3.09 7.50
C GLU A 205 -16.83 -2.86 6.47
N LEU A 206 -17.02 -3.78 5.51
CA LEU A 206 -18.14 -3.75 4.56
C LEU A 206 -19.47 -3.94 5.27
N THR A 207 -19.56 -4.92 6.17
CA THR A 207 -20.77 -5.16 6.97
C THR A 207 -21.14 -3.90 7.75
N GLU A 208 -20.17 -3.23 8.38
CA GLU A 208 -20.41 -1.96 9.08
C GLU A 208 -20.86 -0.85 8.11
N ALA A 209 -20.20 -0.73 6.96
CA ALA A 209 -20.50 0.29 5.97
C ALA A 209 -21.94 0.18 5.42
N THR A 210 -22.47 -1.04 5.24
CA THR A 210 -23.84 -1.25 4.75
C THR A 210 -24.94 -0.77 5.72
N LYS A 211 -24.61 -0.46 6.96
CA LYS A 211 -25.55 0.18 7.89
C LYS A 211 -25.88 1.63 7.51
N TYR A 212 -24.94 2.30 6.86
CA TYR A 212 -25.01 3.73 6.51
C TYR A 212 -25.19 3.99 5.03
N TRP A 213 -24.72 3.06 4.18
CA TRP A 213 -24.59 3.23 2.74
C TRP A 213 -25.24 2.10 1.95
N ASN A 214 -25.92 2.43 0.87
CA ASN A 214 -26.28 1.50 -0.19
C ASN A 214 -25.12 1.46 -1.19
N ILE A 215 -24.36 0.37 -1.18
CA ILE A 215 -23.17 0.18 -2.00
C ILE A 215 -23.18 -1.20 -2.65
N ARG A 216 -22.51 -1.30 -3.81
CA ARG A 216 -22.23 -2.58 -4.47
C ARG A 216 -20.71 -2.67 -4.70
N PRO A 217 -19.95 -3.13 -3.69
CA PRO A 217 -18.51 -3.17 -3.78
C PRO A 217 -18.05 -4.30 -4.71
N GLN A 218 -17.01 -4.02 -5.50
CA GLN A 218 -16.20 -5.04 -6.13
C GLN A 218 -14.91 -5.19 -5.31
N LEU A 219 -14.57 -6.42 -4.94
CA LEU A 219 -13.38 -6.73 -4.16
C LEU A 219 -12.30 -7.33 -5.04
N HIS A 220 -11.13 -6.72 -5.02
CA HIS A 220 -9.95 -7.22 -5.70
C HIS A 220 -8.88 -7.55 -4.67
N SER A 221 -8.35 -8.78 -4.70
CA SER A 221 -7.24 -9.15 -3.82
C SER A 221 -5.97 -8.43 -4.26
N SER A 222 -5.17 -7.96 -3.28
CA SER A 222 -3.87 -7.36 -3.59
C SER A 222 -2.92 -8.38 -4.23
N ARG A 223 -2.21 -7.96 -5.27
CA ARG A 223 -1.19 -8.77 -5.97
C ARG A 223 0.09 -8.93 -5.16
N THR A 224 0.26 -8.19 -4.07
CA THR A 224 1.50 -8.18 -3.28
C THR A 224 1.59 -9.30 -2.25
N GLY A 225 0.69 -10.30 -2.30
CA GLY A 225 0.76 -11.53 -1.51
C GLY A 225 0.38 -11.38 -0.04
N GLY A 226 -0.12 -10.23 0.40
CA GLY A 226 -0.68 -9.99 1.73
C GLY A 226 -2.18 -10.27 1.78
N GLN A 227 -2.78 -10.14 2.97
CA GLN A 227 -4.23 -10.16 3.16
C GLN A 227 -4.87 -8.79 2.82
N GLY A 228 -4.32 -8.11 1.81
CA GLY A 228 -4.79 -6.80 1.38
C GLY A 228 -5.89 -6.91 0.32
N TRP A 229 -6.80 -5.94 0.35
CA TRP A 229 -7.91 -5.83 -0.59
C TRP A 229 -8.00 -4.43 -1.17
N ILE A 230 -8.52 -4.33 -2.39
CA ILE A 230 -8.97 -3.06 -2.96
C ILE A 230 -10.49 -3.12 -3.05
N VAL A 231 -11.13 -2.19 -2.38
CA VAL A 231 -12.59 -2.01 -2.46
C VAL A 231 -12.88 -0.99 -3.54
N GLN A 232 -13.50 -1.44 -4.63
CA GLN A 232 -13.95 -0.58 -5.72
C GLN A 232 -15.43 -0.25 -5.53
N LEU A 233 -15.78 1.03 -5.65
CA LEU A 233 -17.16 1.53 -5.64
C LEU A 233 -17.34 2.49 -6.82
N ASP A 234 -18.30 2.18 -7.68
CA ASP A 234 -18.68 3.03 -8.81
C ASP A 234 -19.94 3.86 -8.49
N ARG A 235 -20.65 3.52 -7.40
CA ARG A 235 -21.84 4.22 -6.90
C ARG A 235 -21.94 4.13 -5.40
N ILE A 236 -22.28 5.23 -4.78
CA ILE A 236 -22.50 5.37 -3.34
C ILE A 236 -23.83 6.11 -3.14
N GLU A 237 -24.68 5.60 -2.29
CA GLU A 237 -25.94 6.25 -1.90
C GLU A 237 -26.10 6.17 -0.38
N ARG A 238 -26.45 7.28 0.24
CA ARG A 238 -26.74 7.30 1.68
C ARG A 238 -28.01 6.53 1.97
N ARG A 239 -28.00 5.67 2.98
CA ARG A 239 -29.24 5.02 3.47
C ARG A 239 -30.07 6.06 4.23
N ASN A 240 -31.32 6.25 3.84
CA ASN A 240 -32.26 7.05 4.60
C ASN A 240 -32.58 6.33 5.92
N ALA A 241 -32.50 7.03 7.03
CA ALA A 241 -32.81 6.49 8.37
C ALA A 241 -34.30 6.16 8.59
N SER A 242 -35.15 6.34 7.58
CA SER A 242 -36.61 6.35 7.67
C SER A 242 -37.29 5.07 7.19
N ALA A 243 -36.83 3.87 7.59
CA ALA A 243 -37.56 2.63 7.27
C ALA A 243 -37.73 1.69 8.48
N LYS A 244 -37.82 2.22 9.69
CA LYS A 244 -38.13 1.43 10.91
C LYS A 244 -39.17 2.12 11.79
N ALA A 245 -40.32 2.53 11.24
CA ALA A 245 -41.44 3.01 12.03
C ALA A 245 -42.78 2.81 11.31
N ASP A 246 -43.00 1.68 10.64
CA ASP A 246 -44.37 1.32 10.23
C ASP A 246 -44.53 -0.20 10.22
N GLY A 247 -44.63 -0.75 11.39
CA GLY A 247 -44.81 -2.20 11.61
C GLY A 247 -45.42 -2.51 12.98
N SER A 248 -46.19 -1.56 13.56
CA SER A 248 -46.88 -1.80 14.83
C SER A 248 -48.10 -0.92 14.94
N ARG A 249 -49.10 -1.21 14.13
CA ARG A 249 -50.52 -0.92 14.40
C ARG A 249 -51.39 -1.73 13.43
N ALA A 250 -51.78 -2.91 13.84
CA ALA A 250 -53.05 -3.53 13.59
C ALA A 250 -53.21 -4.75 14.50
#